data_217c68043189b5fb1ce625296dc5fb11
#
_entry.id   217c68043189b5fb1ce625296dc5fb11
#
_cell.length_a   1.000
_cell.length_b   1.000
_cell.length_c   1.000
_cell.angle_alpha   90.00
_cell.angle_beta   90.00
_cell.angle_gamma   90.00
#
_symmetry.space_group_name_H-M   'P 1'
#
loop_
_entity.id
_entity.type
_entity.pdbx_description
1 polymer ?
#
loop_
_entity_poly.entity_id
_entity_poly.type
_entity_poly.pdbx_seq_one_letter_code
_entity_poly.pdbx_strand_id
1 'polypeptide(L)'
;MSTTPHLIRLHAADNVLIAKEPIALGQTLPGLAARARAQVPAGHKIAASRIAQGEPVRKYNAVIGVAGRDIEPGDYVHTHNLSLTEDRKSVV
;
A
#
# COMPACT_ATOMS: atom_id res chain seq x y z
N MET A 1 -0.90 -18.96 -19.29
CA MET A 1 -1.64 -17.76 -19.29
C MET A 1 -1.40 -16.98 -18.01
N SER A 2 -1.31 -15.72 -18.10
CA SER A 2 -1.01 -14.94 -16.93
C SER A 2 -2.27 -14.72 -16.10
N THR A 3 -2.11 -14.65 -14.81
CA THR A 3 -3.22 -14.41 -13.91
C THR A 3 -3.14 -12.97 -13.43
N THR A 4 -4.25 -12.26 -13.55
CA THR A 4 -4.31 -10.91 -13.03
C THR A 4 -4.59 -10.99 -11.54
N PRO A 5 -3.75 -10.39 -10.70
CA PRO A 5 -3.97 -10.46 -9.26
C PRO A 5 -5.23 -9.68 -8.90
N HIS A 6 -5.92 -10.17 -7.88
CA HIS A 6 -7.08 -9.47 -7.36
C HIS A 6 -6.62 -8.49 -6.29
N LEU A 7 -6.96 -7.23 -6.47
CA LEU A 7 -6.68 -6.17 -5.51
C LEU A 7 -8.00 -5.63 -5.00
N ILE A 8 -8.11 -5.41 -3.72
CA ILE A 8 -9.32 -4.91 -3.11
C ILE A 8 -9.08 -3.49 -2.63
N ARG A 9 -9.92 -2.56 -3.10
CA ARG A 9 -9.97 -1.22 -2.54
C ARG A 9 -11.11 -1.19 -1.54
N LEU A 10 -10.82 -0.97 -0.29
CA LEU A 10 -11.83 -1.00 0.75
C LEU A 10 -12.64 0.30 0.82
N HIS A 11 -12.07 1.40 0.37
CA HIS A 11 -12.75 2.69 0.36
C HIS A 11 -12.13 3.57 -0.72
N ALA A 12 -12.95 4.45 -1.31
CA ALA A 12 -12.46 5.30 -2.40
C ALA A 12 -11.30 6.21 -1.98
N ALA A 13 -11.24 6.57 -0.71
CA ALA A 13 -10.18 7.45 -0.22
C ALA A 13 -8.87 6.72 0.08
N ASP A 14 -8.85 5.39 -0.03
CA ASP A 14 -7.66 4.62 0.32
C ASP A 14 -6.55 4.84 -0.70
N ASN A 15 -5.33 4.94 -0.22
CA ASN A 15 -4.16 4.99 -1.10
C ASN A 15 -3.37 3.69 -1.05
N VAL A 16 -3.91 2.67 -0.41
CA VAL A 16 -3.38 1.31 -0.50
C VAL A 16 -4.50 0.37 -0.90
N LEU A 17 -4.12 -0.74 -1.51
CA LEU A 17 -5.03 -1.82 -1.87
C LEU A 17 -4.59 -3.08 -1.14
N ILE A 18 -5.51 -4.00 -0.95
CA ILE A 18 -5.20 -5.27 -0.29
C ILE A 18 -5.06 -6.34 -1.37
N ALA A 19 -3.97 -7.08 -1.31
CA ALA A 19 -3.75 -8.19 -2.22
C ALA A 19 -4.54 -9.39 -1.74
N LYS A 20 -5.47 -9.88 -2.56
CA LYS A 20 -6.20 -11.08 -2.21
C LYS A 20 -5.36 -12.33 -2.42
N GLU A 21 -4.37 -12.25 -3.29
CA GLU A 21 -3.51 -13.36 -3.64
C GLU A 21 -2.09 -12.86 -3.60
N PRO A 22 -1.10 -13.76 -3.45
CA PRO A 22 0.28 -13.31 -3.49
C PRO A 22 0.59 -12.64 -4.83
N ILE A 23 1.35 -11.57 -4.77
CA ILE A 23 1.74 -10.82 -5.95
C ILE A 23 3.24 -10.97 -6.13
N ALA A 24 3.65 -11.32 -7.34
CA ALA A 24 5.07 -11.49 -7.64
C ALA A 24 5.70 -10.15 -8.02
N LEU A 25 6.98 -10.01 -7.73
CA LEU A 25 7.75 -8.86 -8.17
C LEU A 25 7.62 -8.69 -9.68
N GLY A 26 7.31 -7.50 -10.12
CA GLY A 26 7.19 -7.18 -11.54
C GLY A 26 5.85 -7.49 -12.16
N GLN A 27 4.92 -8.07 -11.39
CA GLN A 27 3.62 -8.41 -11.92
C GLN A 27 2.82 -7.14 -12.22
N THR A 28 2.10 -7.15 -13.36
CA THR A 28 1.26 -6.02 -13.72
C THR A 28 0.09 -5.91 -12.76
N LEU A 29 -0.21 -4.70 -12.31
CA LEU A 29 -1.27 -4.47 -11.34
C LEU A 29 -2.49 -3.89 -12.04
N PRO A 30 -3.67 -4.50 -11.91
CA PRO A 30 -4.86 -4.02 -12.60
C PRO A 30 -5.29 -2.68 -12.02
N GLY A 31 -5.66 -1.76 -12.89
CA GLY A 31 -6.12 -0.44 -12.48
C GLY A 31 -5.03 0.52 -12.05
N LEU A 32 -3.78 0.07 -12.02
CA LEU A 32 -2.65 0.92 -11.69
C LEU A 32 -1.72 0.98 -12.89
N ALA A 33 -1.17 2.15 -13.15
CA ALA A 33 -0.18 2.29 -14.22
C ALA A 33 1.18 1.93 -13.65
N ALA A 34 1.29 0.74 -13.06
CA ALA A 34 2.49 0.34 -12.35
C ALA A 34 2.58 -1.17 -12.25
N ARG A 35 3.77 -1.65 -11.97
CA ARG A 35 4.00 -3.06 -11.70
C ARG A 35 4.39 -3.21 -10.25
N ALA A 36 4.22 -4.41 -9.69
CA ALA A 36 4.61 -4.68 -8.32
C ALA A 36 6.13 -4.48 -8.19
N ARG A 37 6.53 -3.70 -7.22
CA ARG A 37 7.93 -3.38 -6.99
C ARG A 37 8.55 -4.31 -5.97
N ALA A 38 7.78 -5.24 -5.44
CA ALA A 38 8.24 -6.26 -4.50
C ALA A 38 7.22 -7.39 -4.49
N GLN A 39 7.59 -8.51 -3.92
CA GLN A 39 6.61 -9.55 -3.65
C GLN A 39 5.69 -9.08 -2.54
N VAL A 40 4.39 -9.32 -2.68
CA VAL A 40 3.42 -8.92 -1.68
C VAL A 40 2.60 -10.15 -1.29
N PRO A 41 2.68 -10.59 -0.03
CA PRO A 41 1.89 -11.73 0.41
C PRO A 41 0.40 -11.44 0.38
N ALA A 42 -0.40 -12.49 0.26
CA ALA A 42 -1.85 -12.34 0.32
C ALA A 42 -2.25 -11.69 1.65
N GLY A 43 -3.21 -10.80 1.60
CA GLY A 43 -3.69 -10.09 2.78
C GLY A 43 -2.90 -8.85 3.13
N HIS A 44 -1.80 -8.59 2.43
CA HIS A 44 -0.96 -7.44 2.72
C HIS A 44 -1.27 -6.29 1.78
N LYS A 45 -0.71 -5.12 2.08
CA LYS A 45 -1.04 -3.88 1.40
C LYS A 45 -0.04 -3.56 0.30
N ILE A 46 -0.56 -3.02 -0.80
CA ILE A 46 0.27 -2.50 -1.87
C ILE A 46 -0.17 -1.06 -2.16
N ALA A 47 0.77 -0.18 -2.46
CA ALA A 47 0.45 1.22 -2.69
C ALA A 47 -0.29 1.39 -4.01
N ALA A 48 -1.41 2.12 -3.97
CA ALA A 48 -2.19 2.42 -5.16
C ALA A 48 -1.70 3.69 -5.84
N SER A 49 -1.02 4.56 -5.10
CA SER A 49 -0.54 5.83 -5.60
C SER A 49 0.72 6.19 -4.84
N ARG A 50 1.41 7.24 -5.30
CA ARG A 50 2.58 7.72 -4.59
C ARG A 50 2.15 8.32 -3.26
N ILE A 51 2.88 7.99 -2.20
CA ILE A 51 2.66 8.56 -0.88
C ILE A 51 4.01 9.12 -0.43
N ALA A 52 4.09 10.44 -0.32
CA ALA A 52 5.35 11.07 0.06
C ALA A 52 5.63 10.84 1.53
N GLN A 53 6.90 10.86 1.88
CA GLN A 53 7.31 10.69 3.28
C GLN A 53 6.53 11.66 4.17
N GLY A 54 5.97 11.14 5.24
CA GLY A 54 5.18 11.93 6.19
C GLY A 54 3.71 12.05 5.85
N GLU A 55 3.30 11.64 4.64
CA GLU A 55 1.90 11.70 4.27
C GLU A 55 1.13 10.53 4.85
N PRO A 56 -0.18 10.71 5.10
CA PRO A 56 -0.95 9.63 5.72
C PRO A 56 -1.16 8.45 4.78
N VAL A 57 -1.12 7.26 5.33
CA VAL A 57 -1.50 6.03 4.65
C VAL A 57 -2.92 5.70 5.08
N ARG A 58 -3.82 5.53 4.11
CA ARG A 58 -5.24 5.32 4.39
C ARG A 58 -5.67 3.94 3.93
N LYS A 59 -6.37 3.27 4.83
CA LYS A 59 -6.95 1.96 4.56
C LYS A 59 -8.34 1.96 5.17
N TYR A 60 -9.34 1.62 4.36
CA TYR A 60 -10.74 1.59 4.79
C TYR A 60 -11.14 2.96 5.36
N ASN A 61 -10.69 4.01 4.67
CA ASN A 61 -10.96 5.41 5.01
C ASN A 61 -10.39 5.82 6.37
N ALA A 62 -9.47 5.06 6.92
CA ALA A 62 -8.84 5.40 8.19
C ALA A 62 -7.35 5.59 7.99
N VAL A 63 -6.78 6.57 8.66
CA VAL A 63 -5.34 6.76 8.63
C VAL A 63 -4.73 5.70 9.55
N ILE A 64 -3.95 4.79 8.95
CA ILE A 64 -3.33 3.70 9.71
C ILE A 64 -1.88 4.00 10.05
N GLY A 65 -1.34 5.09 9.55
CA GLY A 65 0.03 5.49 9.80
C GLY A 65 0.44 6.56 8.81
N VAL A 66 1.71 6.85 8.78
CA VAL A 66 2.28 7.78 7.81
C VAL A 66 3.41 7.08 7.07
N ALA A 67 3.69 7.55 5.85
CA ALA A 67 4.79 7.00 5.09
C ALA A 67 6.11 7.34 5.79
N GLY A 68 6.89 6.34 6.10
CA GLY A 68 8.20 6.53 6.72
C GLY A 68 9.27 6.90 5.72
N ARG A 69 8.96 6.80 4.44
CA ARG A 69 9.79 7.19 3.31
C ARG A 69 8.85 7.39 2.14
N ASP A 70 9.35 7.89 1.03
CA ASP A 70 8.52 7.98 -0.17
C ASP A 70 8.12 6.60 -0.62
N ILE A 71 6.83 6.42 -0.92
CA ILE A 71 6.26 5.16 -1.36
C ILE A 71 5.76 5.38 -2.78
N GLU A 72 6.12 4.48 -3.69
CA GLU A 72 5.72 4.59 -5.08
C GLU A 72 4.57 3.62 -5.37
N PRO A 73 3.76 3.89 -6.41
CA PRO A 73 2.70 2.94 -6.78
C PRO A 73 3.30 1.57 -7.03
N GLY A 74 2.69 0.55 -6.47
CA GLY A 74 3.20 -0.82 -6.60
C GLY A 74 4.14 -1.24 -5.49
N ASP A 75 4.53 -0.33 -4.59
CA ASP A 75 5.36 -0.70 -3.46
C ASP A 75 4.59 -1.53 -2.45
N TYR A 76 5.28 -2.48 -1.83
CA TYR A 76 4.75 -3.24 -0.73
C TYR A 76 4.74 -2.32 0.51
N VAL A 77 3.57 -2.10 1.10
CA VAL A 77 3.44 -1.22 2.25
C VAL A 77 3.39 -2.08 3.51
N HIS A 78 4.42 -1.96 4.32
CA HIS A 78 4.53 -2.76 5.53
C HIS A 78 5.44 -2.02 6.51
N THR A 79 5.95 -2.69 7.52
CA THR A 79 6.68 -2.03 8.60
C THR A 79 7.93 -1.29 8.13
N HIS A 80 8.49 -1.67 6.99
CA HIS A 80 9.72 -1.02 6.50
C HIS A 80 9.45 0.39 5.96
N ASN A 81 8.21 0.72 5.60
CA ASN A 81 7.91 2.04 5.04
C ASN A 81 6.64 2.66 5.61
N LEU A 82 6.03 2.04 6.59
CA LEU A 82 4.82 2.55 7.25
C LEU A 82 5.12 2.77 8.71
N SER A 83 4.99 3.99 9.17
CA SER A 83 5.19 4.34 10.57
C SER A 83 3.84 4.57 11.21
N LEU A 84 3.70 4.16 12.47
CA LEU A 84 2.45 4.37 13.17
C LEU A 84 2.33 5.82 13.60
N THR A 85 1.10 6.33 13.51
CA THR A 85 0.89 7.74 13.77
C THR A 85 0.76 8.06 15.23
N GLU A 86 0.46 7.06 16.01
CA GLU A 86 0.15 7.37 17.36
C GLU A 86 1.30 7.85 18.05
N ASP A 87 2.37 7.71 17.46
CA ASP A 87 3.34 8.30 18.11
C ASP A 87 3.14 9.66 18.22
N ARG A 88 2.31 10.04 17.69
CA ARG A 88 2.02 11.23 17.94
C ARG A 88 1.68 11.42 19.20
N LYS A 89 1.84 10.84 19.56
CA LYS A 89 1.70 11.04 20.48
C LYS A 89 2.28 11.60 21.10
N SER A 90 2.68 11.62 20.59
CA SER A 90 3.03 12.10 21.11
C SER A 90 2.63 13.09 21.42
N VAL A 91 2.12 13.27 21.30
CA VAL A 91 1.63 14.06 21.52
C VAL A 91 1.57 14.51 22.60
N VAL A 92 1.76 14.63 22.96
CA VAL A 92 1.61 14.90 23.89
C VAL A 92 1.67 15.52 24.46
#